data_b1a0223677279410193e71db644976d8
#
_entry.id   b1a0223677279410193e71db644976d8
#
_cell.length_a   1.000
_cell.length_b   1.000
_cell.length_c   1.000
_cell.angle_alpha   90.00
_cell.angle_beta   90.00
_cell.angle_gamma   90.00
#
_symmetry.space_group_name_H-M   'P 1'
#
loop_
_entity.id
_entity.type
_entity.pdbx_description
1 polymer ?
#
loop_
_entity_poly.entity_id
_entity_poly.type
_entity_poly.pdbx_seq_one_letter_code
_entity_poly.pdbx_strand_id
1 'polypeptide(L)'
;MKKFFFLFLALGLIISGALPSFVGAHESSEGKKHAFSKQLKAISKKTYCYFEDFTNEETGLPYDAVRMKDGEISPQDFTSPTNIGMYYMSTVSAEEIGIISREEAVSRIQTSLETLEEAEKWHGLFYNWYYTKDGSLMTDWGEFISTVDNGWLSAGLIVAGQAYPELNDQTSKLVDAMDYSTLYDPEVGQMRGGYDVKTESLTAHHYGAFYTEPRVASYISIGKGDVPEEHWWKMYRTMPDSWDWQSQKPEGYTETYDGVDVFEGHYTYNEQKYVPSWGGSMFEALMPGLVLKEKELGKNALGLNNKRHVDIQIEYATEEMGYSAWGLSPAATPDNYSEFGATPLGMSGYSAEGAIVTPHATFLALDYAPKEVYKNLKTLKDFGAYGKYGFYDSVNVKTGEVTQAYLALDQGMSMVAIANYLEDGIIKDYFHQDEIGKNPEELLKKETFSIN
;
A
#
# COMPACT_ATOMS: atom_id res chain seq x y z
N MET A 1 -87.11 -42.47 13.87
CA MET A 1 -86.70 -43.89 13.75
C MET A 1 -86.29 -44.12 12.30
N LYS A 2 -85.24 -44.82 12.10
CA LYS A 2 -84.56 -45.28 10.86
C LYS A 2 -83.60 -44.27 10.22
N LYS A 3 -82.33 -44.58 10.44
CA LYS A 3 -81.13 -44.06 9.80
C LYS A 3 -81.05 -44.58 8.37
N PHE A 4 -80.71 -43.70 7.42
CA PHE A 4 -80.14 -44.10 6.14
C PHE A 4 -78.72 -43.56 5.97
N PHE A 5 -77.78 -44.49 5.74
CA PHE A 5 -76.41 -44.23 5.38
C PHE A 5 -76.34 -44.03 3.87
N PHE A 6 -75.79 -42.94 3.41
CA PHE A 6 -75.31 -42.78 2.04
C PHE A 6 -73.82 -42.76 1.98
N LEU A 7 -73.24 -43.74 1.29
CA LEU A 7 -71.85 -43.89 0.99
C LEU A 7 -71.51 -43.10 -0.28
N PHE A 8 -70.74 -42.07 -0.22
CA PHE A 8 -70.16 -41.40 -1.39
C PHE A 8 -68.73 -41.85 -1.61
N LEU A 9 -68.48 -42.56 -2.71
CA LEU A 9 -67.20 -42.85 -3.26
C LEU A 9 -66.64 -41.61 -3.95
N ALA A 10 -65.61 -40.97 -3.43
CA ALA A 10 -64.90 -39.89 -4.12
C ALA A 10 -63.63 -40.45 -4.76
N LEU A 11 -63.62 -40.48 -6.09
CA LEU A 11 -62.44 -40.78 -6.91
C LEU A 11 -61.49 -39.59 -6.82
N GLY A 12 -60.37 -39.74 -6.11
CA GLY A 12 -59.31 -38.74 -6.07
C GLY A 12 -58.41 -38.85 -7.30
N LEU A 13 -58.48 -37.89 -8.19
CA LEU A 13 -57.45 -37.67 -9.22
C LEU A 13 -56.24 -37.04 -8.56
N ILE A 14 -55.14 -37.78 -8.45
CA ILE A 14 -53.82 -37.25 -8.04
C ILE A 14 -53.22 -36.56 -9.28
N ILE A 15 -53.32 -35.24 -9.34
CA ILE A 15 -52.54 -34.44 -10.27
C ILE A 15 -51.17 -34.18 -9.58
N SER A 16 -50.15 -34.93 -9.98
CA SER A 16 -48.78 -34.63 -9.61
C SER A 16 -48.27 -33.41 -10.39
N GLY A 17 -48.52 -32.24 -9.83
CA GLY A 17 -47.88 -31.01 -10.27
C GLY A 17 -46.42 -31.00 -9.82
N ALA A 18 -45.51 -31.27 -10.73
CA ALA A 18 -44.08 -30.99 -10.48
C ALA A 18 -43.89 -29.48 -10.38
N LEU A 19 -43.70 -28.99 -9.16
CA LEU A 19 -43.17 -27.64 -8.94
C LEU A 19 -41.77 -27.58 -9.51
N PRO A 20 -41.44 -26.59 -10.35
CA PRO A 20 -40.04 -26.42 -10.74
C PRO A 20 -39.23 -26.07 -9.47
N SER A 21 -38.34 -26.97 -9.10
CA SER A 21 -37.31 -26.69 -8.11
C SER A 21 -36.46 -25.55 -8.68
N PHE A 22 -36.59 -24.35 -8.15
CA PHE A 22 -35.58 -23.30 -8.29
C PHE A 22 -34.36 -23.80 -7.53
N VAL A 23 -33.51 -24.57 -8.18
CA VAL A 23 -32.14 -24.78 -7.76
C VAL A 23 -31.44 -23.45 -8.03
N GLY A 24 -31.49 -22.56 -7.06
CA GLY A 24 -30.55 -21.46 -6.99
C GLY A 24 -29.17 -22.08 -6.92
N ALA A 25 -28.41 -21.99 -7.99
CA ALA A 25 -27.02 -22.44 -8.01
C ALA A 25 -26.28 -21.67 -6.90
N HIS A 26 -26.08 -22.34 -5.77
CA HIS A 26 -25.15 -21.86 -4.74
C HIS A 26 -23.76 -21.99 -5.37
N GLU A 27 -23.27 -20.85 -5.90
CA GLU A 27 -21.88 -20.75 -6.35
C GLU A 27 -20.97 -21.26 -5.21
N SER A 28 -20.18 -22.26 -5.49
CA SER A 28 -19.22 -22.80 -4.51
C SER A 28 -18.24 -21.72 -4.08
N SER A 29 -17.66 -21.85 -2.89
CA SER A 29 -16.64 -20.90 -2.42
C SER A 29 -15.47 -20.77 -3.39
N GLU A 30 -15.10 -21.85 -4.07
CA GLU A 30 -14.09 -21.88 -5.15
C GLU A 30 -14.54 -21.09 -6.39
N GLY A 31 -15.80 -21.22 -6.79
CA GLY A 31 -16.36 -20.44 -7.90
C GLY A 31 -16.30 -18.93 -7.65
N LYS A 32 -16.61 -18.51 -6.42
CA LYS A 32 -16.50 -17.09 -6.02
C LYS A 32 -15.04 -16.60 -5.98
N LYS A 33 -14.11 -17.41 -5.46
CA LYS A 33 -12.68 -17.10 -5.46
C LYS A 33 -12.16 -16.94 -6.90
N HIS A 34 -12.50 -17.87 -7.79
CA HIS A 34 -12.11 -17.79 -9.21
C HIS A 34 -12.68 -16.56 -9.92
N ALA A 35 -13.97 -16.23 -9.69
CA ALA A 35 -14.60 -15.03 -10.24
C ALA A 35 -13.91 -13.75 -9.74
N PHE A 36 -13.52 -13.67 -8.47
CA PHE A 36 -12.80 -12.55 -7.90
C PHE A 36 -11.38 -12.41 -8.50
N SER A 37 -10.62 -13.51 -8.61
CA SER A 37 -9.32 -13.49 -9.26
C SER A 37 -9.39 -13.00 -10.70
N LYS A 38 -10.40 -13.44 -11.47
CA LYS A 38 -10.63 -12.94 -12.83
C LYS A 38 -10.94 -11.44 -12.85
N GLN A 39 -11.71 -10.94 -11.88
CA GLN A 39 -12.00 -9.52 -11.75
C GLN A 39 -10.74 -8.72 -11.44
N LEU A 40 -9.90 -9.20 -10.50
CA LEU A 40 -8.64 -8.56 -10.16
C LEU A 40 -7.69 -8.48 -11.36
N LYS A 41 -7.54 -9.57 -12.14
CA LYS A 41 -6.76 -9.55 -13.39
C LYS A 41 -7.28 -8.53 -14.41
N ALA A 42 -8.60 -8.37 -14.53
CA ALA A 42 -9.20 -7.37 -15.41
C ALA A 42 -8.96 -5.94 -14.91
N ILE A 43 -8.96 -5.72 -13.61
CA ILE A 43 -8.60 -4.43 -13.00
C ILE A 43 -7.14 -4.13 -13.26
N SER A 44 -6.22 -5.08 -12.95
CA SER A 44 -4.78 -4.92 -13.14
C SER A 44 -4.43 -4.55 -14.58
N LYS A 45 -5.06 -5.19 -15.57
CA LYS A 45 -4.84 -4.86 -16.96
C LYS A 45 -5.14 -3.39 -17.28
N LYS A 46 -6.24 -2.85 -16.74
CA LYS A 46 -6.56 -1.43 -16.92
C LYS A 46 -5.64 -0.51 -16.12
N THR A 47 -5.29 -0.92 -14.90
CA THR A 47 -4.38 -0.16 -14.04
C THR A 47 -3.01 -0.05 -14.69
N TYR A 48 -2.50 -1.14 -15.27
CA TYR A 48 -1.20 -1.12 -15.94
C TYR A 48 -1.18 -0.25 -17.22
N CYS A 49 -2.32 -0.08 -17.92
CA CYS A 49 -2.41 0.87 -19.03
C CYS A 49 -2.06 2.32 -18.64
N TYR A 50 -2.12 2.68 -17.34
CA TYR A 50 -1.59 3.96 -16.87
C TYR A 50 -0.09 4.05 -17.16
N PHE A 51 0.68 3.04 -16.78
CA PHE A 51 2.12 3.01 -17.02
C PHE A 51 2.48 2.85 -18.50
N GLU A 52 1.61 2.21 -19.30
CA GLU A 52 1.80 2.13 -20.76
C GLU A 52 1.64 3.50 -21.42
N ASP A 53 0.60 4.26 -21.06
CA ASP A 53 0.27 5.55 -21.69
C ASP A 53 1.04 6.73 -21.08
N PHE A 54 1.50 6.64 -19.81
CA PHE A 54 2.11 7.73 -19.03
C PHE A 54 3.49 7.39 -18.45
N THR A 55 4.28 6.69 -19.23
CA THR A 55 5.74 6.58 -19.06
C THR A 55 6.39 7.19 -20.28
N ASN A 56 7.37 8.06 -20.08
CA ASN A 56 8.10 8.67 -21.18
C ASN A 56 8.90 7.59 -21.94
N GLU A 57 8.73 7.49 -23.26
CA GLU A 57 9.33 6.42 -24.07
C GLU A 57 10.86 6.53 -24.16
N GLU A 58 11.43 7.75 -24.11
CA GLU A 58 12.86 7.98 -24.24
C GLU A 58 13.62 7.74 -22.92
N THR A 59 13.01 8.13 -21.79
CA THR A 59 13.64 8.05 -20.48
C THR A 59 13.19 6.85 -19.63
N GLY A 60 12.06 6.22 -19.99
CA GLY A 60 11.44 5.18 -19.16
C GLY A 60 10.90 5.66 -17.81
N LEU A 61 10.74 6.98 -17.60
CA LEU A 61 10.27 7.54 -16.34
C LEU A 61 8.75 7.70 -16.33
N PRO A 62 8.05 7.17 -15.30
CA PRO A 62 6.60 7.32 -15.17
C PRO A 62 6.21 8.73 -14.74
N TYR A 63 5.09 9.24 -15.25
CA TYR A 63 4.51 10.51 -14.81
C TYR A 63 3.92 10.36 -13.40
N ASP A 64 4.02 11.42 -12.59
CA ASP A 64 3.53 11.44 -11.21
C ASP A 64 2.02 11.21 -11.15
N ALA A 65 1.27 11.98 -11.91
CA ALA A 65 -0.18 11.91 -11.92
C ALA A 65 -0.78 12.34 -13.26
N VAL A 66 -2.04 11.93 -13.46
CA VAL A 66 -2.87 12.38 -14.56
C VAL A 66 -4.22 12.79 -14.00
N ARG A 67 -4.62 14.04 -14.25
CA ARG A 67 -5.95 14.54 -13.92
C ARG A 67 -6.82 14.62 -15.17
N MET A 68 -8.08 14.24 -15.03
CA MET A 68 -9.08 14.38 -16.08
C MET A 68 -10.06 15.47 -15.69
N LYS A 69 -10.12 16.54 -16.46
CA LYS A 69 -11.08 17.63 -16.25
C LYS A 69 -11.80 17.94 -17.56
N ASP A 70 -13.12 17.95 -17.52
CA ASP A 70 -13.97 18.25 -18.68
C ASP A 70 -13.66 17.42 -19.95
N GLY A 71 -13.14 16.18 -19.75
CA GLY A 71 -12.75 15.28 -20.82
C GLY A 71 -11.32 15.52 -21.37
N GLU A 72 -10.62 16.52 -20.88
CA GLU A 72 -9.20 16.75 -21.17
C GLU A 72 -8.30 16.04 -20.17
N ILE A 73 -7.19 15.52 -20.69
CA ILE A 73 -6.15 14.84 -19.91
C ILE A 73 -5.05 15.83 -19.60
N SER A 74 -4.76 16.04 -18.32
CA SER A 74 -3.68 16.90 -17.84
C SER A 74 -2.64 16.05 -17.09
N PRO A 75 -1.56 15.61 -17.77
CA PRO A 75 -0.50 14.86 -17.11
C PRO A 75 0.43 15.78 -16.33
N GLN A 76 0.96 15.28 -15.22
CA GLN A 76 2.06 15.87 -14.46
C GLN A 76 3.34 15.12 -14.87
N ASP A 77 4.11 15.74 -15.77
CA ASP A 77 5.26 15.17 -16.47
C ASP A 77 6.58 15.23 -15.68
N PHE A 78 6.49 15.00 -14.38
CA PHE A 78 7.60 14.82 -13.47
C PHE A 78 7.41 13.53 -12.67
N THR A 79 8.44 13.11 -11.96
CA THR A 79 8.42 11.83 -11.22
C THR A 79 9.24 11.92 -9.94
N SER A 80 8.96 11.02 -8.99
CA SER A 80 9.73 10.82 -7.76
C SER A 80 10.41 9.45 -7.72
N PRO A 81 11.39 9.24 -6.84
CA PRO A 81 11.96 7.93 -6.60
C PRO A 81 10.91 6.88 -6.23
N THR A 82 9.91 7.25 -5.41
CA THR A 82 8.78 6.35 -5.08
C THR A 82 8.00 5.93 -6.33
N ASN A 83 7.67 6.87 -7.22
CA ASN A 83 6.94 6.57 -8.44
C ASN A 83 7.72 5.59 -9.34
N ILE A 84 9.03 5.76 -9.45
CA ILE A 84 9.92 4.88 -10.23
C ILE A 84 9.97 3.49 -9.60
N GLY A 85 10.13 3.40 -8.26
CA GLY A 85 10.11 2.14 -7.53
C GLY A 85 8.78 1.39 -7.70
N MET A 86 7.65 2.11 -7.60
CA MET A 86 6.32 1.55 -7.86
C MET A 86 6.13 1.12 -9.30
N TYR A 87 6.66 1.86 -10.28
CA TYR A 87 6.64 1.47 -11.68
C TYR A 87 7.40 0.17 -11.93
N TYR A 88 8.57 -0.02 -11.32
CA TYR A 88 9.33 -1.26 -11.45
C TYR A 88 8.56 -2.45 -10.88
N MET A 89 8.07 -2.33 -9.65
CA MET A 89 7.27 -3.38 -9.04
C MET A 89 5.96 -3.64 -9.79
N SER A 90 5.33 -2.61 -10.37
CA SER A 90 4.15 -2.77 -11.22
C SER A 90 4.45 -3.49 -12.52
N THR A 91 5.63 -3.24 -13.12
CA THR A 91 6.07 -3.88 -14.35
C THR A 91 6.36 -5.36 -14.11
N VAL A 92 7.05 -5.71 -13.00
CA VAL A 92 7.22 -7.10 -12.56
C VAL A 92 5.85 -7.74 -12.27
N SER A 93 4.95 -7.04 -11.56
CA SER A 93 3.59 -7.54 -11.31
C SER A 93 2.80 -7.82 -12.58
N ALA A 94 2.93 -6.97 -13.60
CA ALA A 94 2.22 -7.12 -14.87
C ALA A 94 2.72 -8.34 -15.66
N GLU A 95 4.00 -8.63 -15.60
CA GLU A 95 4.57 -9.84 -16.20
C GLU A 95 4.12 -11.09 -15.46
N GLU A 96 4.24 -11.13 -14.14
CA GLU A 96 3.88 -12.28 -13.31
C GLU A 96 2.40 -12.69 -13.44
N ILE A 97 1.48 -11.72 -13.55
CA ILE A 97 0.06 -12.01 -13.78
C ILE A 97 -0.32 -12.14 -15.27
N GLY A 98 0.67 -12.10 -16.19
CA GLY A 98 0.52 -12.35 -17.62
C GLY A 98 -0.19 -11.24 -18.39
N ILE A 99 0.08 -9.96 -18.07
CA ILE A 99 -0.40 -8.78 -18.83
C ILE A 99 0.57 -8.43 -19.94
N ILE A 100 1.87 -8.42 -19.65
CA ILE A 100 2.96 -8.16 -20.61
C ILE A 100 3.91 -9.35 -20.69
N SER A 101 4.78 -9.38 -21.69
CA SER A 101 5.84 -10.39 -21.79
C SER A 101 7.05 -10.01 -20.93
N ARG A 102 7.89 -11.01 -20.60
CA ARG A 102 9.17 -10.80 -19.94
C ARG A 102 10.07 -9.84 -20.72
N GLU A 103 10.15 -10.02 -22.03
CA GLU A 103 10.97 -9.18 -22.89
C GLU A 103 10.54 -7.72 -22.83
N GLU A 104 9.23 -7.47 -22.80
CA GLU A 104 8.68 -6.12 -22.64
C GLU A 104 9.00 -5.54 -21.27
N ALA A 105 8.82 -6.32 -20.18
CA ALA A 105 9.12 -5.89 -18.84
C ALA A 105 10.59 -5.49 -18.67
N VAL A 106 11.50 -6.35 -19.11
CA VAL A 106 12.95 -6.08 -19.10
C VAL A 106 13.30 -4.82 -19.90
N SER A 107 12.75 -4.68 -21.11
CA SER A 107 13.01 -3.52 -21.97
C SER A 107 12.55 -2.21 -21.31
N ARG A 108 11.37 -2.18 -20.71
CA ARG A 108 10.82 -0.99 -20.02
C ARG A 108 11.69 -0.57 -18.84
N ILE A 109 12.08 -1.52 -18.00
CA ILE A 109 12.93 -1.25 -16.83
C ILE A 109 14.34 -0.85 -17.28
N GLN A 110 14.92 -1.50 -18.28
CA GLN A 110 16.24 -1.17 -18.81
C GLN A 110 16.32 0.30 -19.27
N THR A 111 15.32 0.79 -20.04
CA THR A 111 15.28 2.20 -20.47
C THR A 111 15.29 3.17 -19.29
N SER A 112 14.54 2.86 -18.24
CA SER A 112 14.52 3.69 -17.03
C SER A 112 15.85 3.62 -16.25
N LEU A 113 16.47 2.45 -16.16
CA LEU A 113 17.78 2.28 -15.49
C LEU A 113 18.89 3.10 -16.16
N GLU A 114 18.91 3.17 -17.50
CA GLU A 114 19.85 4.01 -18.25
C GLU A 114 19.71 5.50 -17.87
N THR A 115 18.48 5.98 -17.72
CA THR A 115 18.22 7.35 -17.23
C THR A 115 18.66 7.53 -15.77
N LEU A 116 18.38 6.56 -14.90
CA LEU A 116 18.78 6.65 -13.50
C LEU A 116 20.30 6.61 -13.28
N GLU A 117 21.05 5.93 -14.14
CA GLU A 117 22.53 5.94 -14.07
C GLU A 117 23.07 7.35 -14.26
N GLU A 118 22.52 8.12 -15.20
CA GLU A 118 22.94 9.49 -15.55
C GLU A 118 22.33 10.58 -14.64
N ALA A 119 21.20 10.30 -13.98
CA ALA A 119 20.50 11.25 -13.13
C ALA A 119 21.40 11.80 -12.02
N GLU A 120 21.23 13.08 -11.67
CA GLU A 120 21.94 13.72 -10.56
C GLU A 120 21.54 13.10 -9.23
N LYS A 121 22.51 12.88 -8.35
CA LYS A 121 22.35 12.20 -7.04
C LYS A 121 23.17 12.90 -5.96
N TRP A 122 22.73 12.78 -4.72
CA TRP A 122 23.45 13.22 -3.53
C TRP A 122 23.87 11.99 -2.70
N HIS A 123 25.14 11.69 -2.56
CA HIS A 123 25.62 10.46 -1.90
C HIS A 123 24.95 9.18 -2.42
N GLY A 124 24.71 9.12 -3.74
CA GLY A 124 24.00 8.01 -4.38
C GLY A 124 22.48 8.03 -4.21
N LEU A 125 21.95 8.84 -3.29
CA LEU A 125 20.52 9.02 -3.08
C LEU A 125 19.93 9.97 -4.12
N PHE A 126 18.74 9.68 -4.57
CA PHE A 126 18.02 10.45 -5.58
C PHE A 126 17.29 11.64 -4.96
N TYR A 127 17.24 12.73 -5.73
CA TYR A 127 16.39 13.87 -5.41
C TYR A 127 14.90 13.51 -5.52
N ASN A 128 14.07 14.29 -4.87
CA ASN A 128 12.65 13.95 -4.78
C ASN A 128 11.91 14.12 -6.11
N TRP A 129 12.36 15.01 -7.01
CA TRP A 129 11.67 15.29 -8.25
C TRP A 129 12.59 15.43 -9.47
N TYR A 130 12.22 14.75 -10.57
CA TYR A 130 12.87 14.83 -11.87
C TYR A 130 11.85 15.07 -12.97
N TYR A 131 12.22 15.81 -13.99
CA TYR A 131 11.43 15.92 -15.22
C TYR A 131 11.49 14.59 -15.99
N THR A 132 10.34 14.09 -16.39
CA THR A 132 10.28 12.78 -17.10
C THR A 132 10.81 12.88 -18.52
N LYS A 133 10.77 14.05 -19.14
CA LYS A 133 11.22 14.27 -20.54
C LYS A 133 12.70 13.97 -20.78
N ASP A 134 13.56 14.19 -19.77
CA ASP A 134 15.02 14.10 -19.93
C ASP A 134 15.76 13.63 -18.67
N GLY A 135 15.05 13.28 -17.60
CA GLY A 135 15.66 12.86 -16.33
C GLY A 135 16.39 13.97 -15.58
N SER A 136 16.27 15.23 -16.00
CA SER A 136 16.90 16.36 -15.31
C SER A 136 16.21 16.68 -14.00
N LEU A 137 17.01 17.21 -13.06
CA LEU A 137 16.54 17.59 -11.73
C LEU A 137 15.49 18.72 -11.81
N MET A 138 14.38 18.55 -11.09
CA MET A 138 13.36 19.57 -10.93
C MET A 138 13.67 20.47 -9.74
N THR A 139 14.05 21.70 -10.01
CA THR A 139 14.49 22.66 -8.98
C THR A 139 13.40 23.61 -8.49
N ASP A 140 12.23 23.61 -9.13
CA ASP A 140 11.14 24.58 -8.89
C ASP A 140 10.57 24.48 -7.47
N TRP A 141 10.53 23.29 -6.88
CA TRP A 141 9.99 23.03 -5.52
C TRP A 141 11.06 22.88 -4.45
N GLY A 142 12.29 23.17 -4.80
CA GLY A 142 13.40 22.93 -3.93
C GLY A 142 13.99 21.54 -4.08
N GLU A 143 15.30 21.52 -3.98
CA GLU A 143 16.09 20.29 -4.07
C GLU A 143 16.05 19.61 -2.70
N PHE A 144 15.41 18.46 -2.64
CA PHE A 144 15.23 17.69 -1.41
C PHE A 144 15.57 16.22 -1.63
N ILE A 145 16.26 15.62 -0.68
CA ILE A 145 16.53 14.19 -0.63
C ILE A 145 15.63 13.57 0.43
N SER A 146 14.66 12.78 0.01
CA SER A 146 13.72 12.12 0.90
C SER A 146 14.21 10.73 1.28
N THR A 147 14.28 10.44 2.58
CA THR A 147 14.65 9.12 3.09
C THR A 147 13.67 8.04 2.63
N VAL A 148 12.36 8.31 2.73
CA VAL A 148 11.33 7.33 2.43
C VAL A 148 11.20 7.07 0.94
N ASP A 149 11.30 8.12 0.10
CA ASP A 149 11.21 7.97 -1.36
C ASP A 149 12.38 7.14 -1.91
N ASN A 150 13.59 7.36 -1.40
CA ASN A 150 14.75 6.52 -1.73
C ASN A 150 14.57 5.07 -1.26
N GLY A 151 13.92 4.86 -0.12
CA GLY A 151 13.56 3.52 0.36
C GLY A 151 12.67 2.77 -0.64
N TRP A 152 11.66 3.42 -1.19
CA TRP A 152 10.77 2.82 -2.18
C TRP A 152 11.45 2.57 -3.53
N LEU A 153 12.34 3.47 -3.96
CA LEU A 153 13.16 3.21 -5.15
C LEU A 153 14.07 2.00 -4.94
N SER A 154 14.75 1.92 -3.79
CA SER A 154 15.58 0.76 -3.45
C SER A 154 14.77 -0.54 -3.46
N ALA A 155 13.55 -0.54 -2.89
CA ALA A 155 12.67 -1.70 -2.94
C ALA A 155 12.33 -2.12 -4.37
N GLY A 156 11.99 -1.16 -5.24
CA GLY A 156 11.70 -1.40 -6.65
C GLY A 156 12.90 -1.95 -7.42
N LEU A 157 14.10 -1.38 -7.18
CA LEU A 157 15.36 -1.85 -7.78
C LEU A 157 15.70 -3.29 -7.35
N ILE A 158 15.56 -3.60 -6.06
CA ILE A 158 15.79 -4.95 -5.52
C ILE A 158 14.84 -5.95 -6.17
N VAL A 159 13.54 -5.65 -6.19
CA VAL A 159 12.53 -6.53 -6.81
C VAL A 159 12.81 -6.76 -8.30
N ALA A 160 13.12 -5.69 -9.04
CA ALA A 160 13.44 -5.80 -10.46
C ALA A 160 14.71 -6.63 -10.73
N GLY A 161 15.78 -6.44 -9.93
CA GLY A 161 17.01 -7.20 -10.05
C GLY A 161 16.85 -8.68 -9.76
N GLN A 162 16.01 -9.02 -8.77
CA GLN A 162 15.73 -10.42 -8.42
C GLN A 162 14.78 -11.10 -9.43
N ALA A 163 13.78 -10.36 -9.95
CA ALA A 163 12.89 -10.86 -11.00
C ALA A 163 13.63 -11.06 -12.34
N TYR A 164 14.58 -10.19 -12.65
CA TYR A 164 15.30 -10.15 -13.93
C TYR A 164 16.81 -10.17 -13.69
N PRO A 165 17.44 -11.37 -13.60
CA PRO A 165 18.89 -11.51 -13.35
C PRO A 165 19.77 -10.74 -14.35
N GLU A 166 19.31 -10.51 -15.58
CA GLU A 166 19.98 -9.70 -16.57
C GLU A 166 20.10 -8.21 -16.23
N LEU A 167 19.25 -7.70 -15.32
CA LEU A 167 19.28 -6.33 -14.82
C LEU A 167 19.97 -6.21 -13.45
N ASN A 168 20.28 -7.34 -12.80
CA ASN A 168 20.73 -7.34 -11.40
C ASN A 168 22.01 -6.52 -11.17
N ASP A 169 22.98 -6.59 -12.09
CA ASP A 169 24.23 -5.83 -11.94
C ASP A 169 23.97 -4.30 -11.92
N GLN A 170 23.03 -3.81 -12.73
CA GLN A 170 22.70 -2.38 -12.78
C GLN A 170 21.88 -1.96 -11.57
N THR A 171 20.87 -2.74 -11.20
CA THR A 171 20.00 -2.43 -10.04
C THR A 171 20.78 -2.47 -8.73
N SER A 172 21.63 -3.50 -8.52
CA SER A 172 22.49 -3.62 -7.34
C SER A 172 23.47 -2.47 -7.25
N LYS A 173 24.13 -2.08 -8.36
CA LYS A 173 25.06 -0.93 -8.38
C LYS A 173 24.40 0.37 -7.93
N LEU A 174 23.14 0.61 -8.33
CA LEU A 174 22.40 1.79 -7.91
C LEU A 174 22.04 1.71 -6.41
N VAL A 175 21.53 0.58 -5.93
CA VAL A 175 21.20 0.37 -4.52
C VAL A 175 22.44 0.47 -3.63
N ASP A 176 23.56 -0.14 -4.03
CA ASP A 176 24.81 -0.12 -3.27
C ASP A 176 25.38 1.30 -3.12
N ALA A 177 25.20 2.14 -4.14
CA ALA A 177 25.65 3.52 -4.12
C ALA A 177 24.84 4.44 -3.19
N MET A 178 23.59 4.08 -2.85
CA MET A 178 22.73 4.87 -1.94
C MET A 178 23.25 4.77 -0.50
N ASP A 179 23.86 5.83 0.01
CA ASP A 179 24.41 5.89 1.37
C ASP A 179 23.39 6.43 2.38
N TYR A 180 22.59 5.53 2.96
CA TYR A 180 21.60 5.88 3.99
C TYR A 180 22.21 6.32 5.32
N SER A 181 23.50 6.03 5.57
CA SER A 181 24.19 6.46 6.79
C SER A 181 24.22 7.99 6.91
N THR A 182 24.18 8.69 5.77
CA THR A 182 24.14 10.17 5.69
C THR A 182 22.85 10.77 6.23
N LEU A 183 21.78 9.98 6.31
CA LEU A 183 20.46 10.37 6.81
C LEU A 183 20.18 9.83 8.23
N TYR A 184 21.11 9.08 8.82
CA TYR A 184 20.95 8.51 10.14
C TYR A 184 21.50 9.45 11.23
N ASP A 185 20.74 9.60 12.31
CA ASP A 185 21.15 10.36 13.49
C ASP A 185 21.56 9.40 14.60
N PRO A 186 22.89 9.18 14.81
CA PRO A 186 23.37 8.24 15.82
C PRO A 186 23.14 8.70 17.27
N GLU A 187 22.89 10.00 17.51
CA GLU A 187 22.60 10.50 18.87
C GLU A 187 21.21 10.09 19.31
N VAL A 188 20.24 10.07 18.39
CA VAL A 188 18.85 9.67 18.64
C VAL A 188 18.62 8.19 18.31
N GLY A 189 19.38 7.65 17.38
CA GLY A 189 19.22 6.29 16.87
C GLY A 189 18.11 6.17 15.84
N GLN A 190 17.77 7.24 15.11
CA GLN A 190 16.66 7.29 14.17
C GLN A 190 17.06 7.94 12.85
N MET A 191 16.34 7.59 11.78
CA MET A 191 16.50 8.22 10.47
C MET A 191 15.85 9.61 10.46
N ARG A 192 16.53 10.59 9.86
CA ARG A 192 15.98 11.90 9.54
C ARG A 192 14.96 11.78 8.39
N GLY A 193 14.03 12.74 8.28
CA GLY A 193 13.09 12.81 7.16
C GLY A 193 13.77 12.99 5.81
N GLY A 194 14.93 13.65 5.79
CA GLY A 194 15.69 13.87 4.58
C GLY A 194 16.74 14.97 4.73
N TYR A 195 17.27 15.41 3.58
CA TYR A 195 18.25 16.49 3.47
C TYR A 195 17.73 17.60 2.54
N ASP A 196 17.74 18.83 3.02
CA ASP A 196 17.38 20.02 2.24
C ASP A 196 18.66 20.64 1.67
N VAL A 197 18.77 20.62 0.33
CA VAL A 197 19.98 21.04 -0.36
C VAL A 197 20.14 22.56 -0.32
N LYS A 198 19.05 23.33 -0.31
CA LYS A 198 19.11 24.81 -0.23
C LYS A 198 19.67 25.31 1.08
N THR A 199 19.30 24.65 2.16
CA THR A 199 19.77 25.00 3.51
C THR A 199 21.02 24.20 3.91
N GLU A 200 21.45 23.26 3.07
CA GLU A 200 22.57 22.34 3.32
C GLU A 200 22.45 21.64 4.68
N SER A 201 21.24 21.18 5.02
CA SER A 201 20.96 20.61 6.34
C SER A 201 20.00 19.44 6.32
N LEU A 202 20.20 18.52 7.24
CA LEU A 202 19.24 17.47 7.55
C LEU A 202 17.96 18.08 8.14
N THR A 203 16.82 17.44 7.90
CA THR A 203 15.54 17.84 8.51
C THR A 203 15.62 17.78 10.04
N ALA A 204 14.87 18.67 10.71
CA ALA A 204 14.80 18.67 12.16
C ALA A 204 14.02 17.46 12.71
N HIS A 205 13.07 16.93 11.94
CA HIS A 205 12.26 15.78 12.34
C HIS A 205 12.92 14.45 11.96
N HIS A 206 12.57 13.41 12.75
CA HIS A 206 12.96 12.04 12.49
C HIS A 206 11.72 11.21 12.11
N TYR A 207 11.94 10.14 11.35
CA TYR A 207 10.96 9.09 11.13
C TYR A 207 10.96 8.13 12.34
N GLY A 208 10.51 8.66 13.49
CA GLY A 208 10.53 7.93 14.76
C GLY A 208 9.31 7.08 15.04
N ALA A 209 8.18 7.32 14.37
CA ALA A 209 6.99 6.49 14.52
C ALA A 209 7.16 5.16 13.77
N PHE A 210 7.09 4.06 14.50
CA PHE A 210 7.40 2.73 13.98
C PHE A 210 6.41 2.25 12.92
N TYR A 211 5.12 2.31 13.22
CA TYR A 211 4.07 1.75 12.36
C TYR A 211 3.62 2.75 11.29
N THR A 212 4.58 3.22 10.51
CA THR A 212 4.38 4.17 9.41
C THR A 212 5.14 3.72 8.16
N GLU A 213 4.86 4.36 7.03
CA GLU A 213 5.45 4.05 5.74
C GLU A 213 6.99 4.03 5.73
N PRO A 214 7.71 4.98 6.38
CA PRO A 214 9.18 5.00 6.38
C PRO A 214 9.87 3.76 6.95
N ARG A 215 9.16 2.84 7.62
CA ARG A 215 9.78 1.61 8.11
C ARG A 215 10.38 0.74 6.99
N VAL A 216 9.94 0.90 5.73
CA VAL A 216 10.58 0.22 4.60
C VAL A 216 12.00 0.73 4.36
N ALA A 217 12.23 2.05 4.43
CA ALA A 217 13.55 2.64 4.31
C ALA A 217 14.46 2.24 5.48
N SER A 218 13.91 2.19 6.70
CA SER A 218 14.60 1.68 7.89
C SER A 218 15.02 0.22 7.73
N TYR A 219 14.13 -0.63 7.23
CA TYR A 219 14.41 -2.04 6.98
C TYR A 219 15.53 -2.22 5.95
N ILE A 220 15.46 -1.51 4.83
CA ILE A 220 16.45 -1.56 3.75
C ILE A 220 17.80 -1.03 4.22
N SER A 221 17.86 0.10 4.91
CA SER A 221 19.11 0.69 5.39
C SER A 221 19.82 -0.21 6.40
N ILE A 222 19.07 -0.94 7.24
CA ILE A 222 19.61 -1.97 8.13
C ILE A 222 20.12 -3.17 7.30
N GLY A 223 19.34 -3.64 6.34
CA GLY A 223 19.70 -4.77 5.48
C GLY A 223 20.97 -4.55 4.67
N LYS A 224 21.23 -3.31 4.24
CA LYS A 224 22.48 -2.87 3.63
C LYS A 224 23.66 -2.79 4.61
N GLY A 225 23.38 -2.65 5.91
CA GLY A 225 24.40 -2.38 6.92
C GLY A 225 24.81 -0.89 7.03
N ASP A 226 24.09 0.02 6.39
CA ASP A 226 24.32 1.48 6.49
C ASP A 226 23.86 2.02 7.84
N VAL A 227 22.88 1.36 8.46
CA VAL A 227 22.27 1.73 9.73
C VAL A 227 22.25 0.50 10.66
N PRO A 228 22.59 0.65 11.96
CA PRO A 228 22.62 -0.48 12.88
C PRO A 228 21.20 -1.01 13.17
N GLU A 229 21.07 -2.33 13.45
CA GLU A 229 19.80 -2.98 13.82
C GLU A 229 19.11 -2.32 15.02
N GLU A 230 19.90 -1.70 15.92
CA GLU A 230 19.38 -0.94 17.07
C GLU A 230 18.37 0.13 16.66
N HIS A 231 18.51 0.72 15.46
CA HIS A 231 17.57 1.69 14.90
C HIS A 231 16.12 1.16 14.91
N TRP A 232 15.90 -0.12 14.55
CA TRP A 232 14.58 -0.74 14.56
C TRP A 232 13.91 -0.67 15.92
N TRP A 233 14.69 -0.88 16.97
CA TRP A 233 14.23 -0.85 18.36
C TRP A 233 14.13 0.56 18.94
N LYS A 234 14.76 1.56 18.33
CA LYS A 234 14.67 2.98 18.73
C LYS A 234 13.48 3.72 18.15
N MET A 235 12.75 3.13 17.18
CA MET A 235 11.48 3.70 16.74
C MET A 235 10.38 3.46 17.77
N TYR A 236 9.45 4.42 17.91
CA TYR A 236 8.38 4.39 18.90
C TYR A 236 7.17 3.62 18.38
N ARG A 237 6.65 2.66 19.17
CA ARG A 237 5.37 1.98 18.88
C ARG A 237 4.19 2.92 19.16
N THR A 238 4.29 3.68 20.25
CA THR A 238 3.49 4.88 20.55
C THR A 238 4.43 5.97 21.02
N MET A 239 4.03 7.23 20.98
CA MET A 239 4.86 8.30 21.50
C MET A 239 5.02 8.17 23.02
N PRO A 240 6.08 8.72 23.62
CA PRO A 240 6.28 8.71 25.06
C PRO A 240 5.07 9.26 25.82
N ASP A 241 4.72 8.69 26.98
CA ASP A 241 3.58 9.12 27.81
C ASP A 241 3.64 10.61 28.21
N SER A 242 4.84 11.19 28.24
CA SER A 242 5.05 12.62 28.48
C SER A 242 4.59 13.51 27.31
N TRP A 243 4.27 12.95 26.14
CA TRP A 243 3.79 13.68 24.96
C TRP A 243 2.26 13.65 24.94
N ASP A 244 1.66 14.60 25.65
CA ASP A 244 0.22 14.71 25.92
C ASP A 244 -0.64 15.13 24.71
N TRP A 245 0.00 15.49 23.58
CA TRP A 245 -0.67 15.81 22.33
C TRP A 245 -1.12 14.59 21.52
N GLN A 246 -0.65 13.38 21.85
CA GLN A 246 -1.04 12.16 21.13
C GLN A 246 -2.52 11.79 21.39
N SER A 247 -3.15 11.13 20.43
CA SER A 247 -4.61 10.88 20.41
C SER A 247 -5.14 10.10 21.59
N GLN A 248 -4.35 9.16 22.12
CA GLN A 248 -4.70 8.37 23.31
C GLN A 248 -3.50 8.31 24.25
N LYS A 249 -3.76 8.12 25.53
CA LYS A 249 -2.72 7.73 26.48
C LYS A 249 -2.33 6.29 26.20
N PRO A 250 -1.05 5.99 25.83
CA PRO A 250 -0.65 4.63 25.52
C PRO A 250 -0.67 3.72 26.75
N GLU A 251 -1.08 2.48 26.55
CA GLU A 251 -0.90 1.37 27.49
C GLU A 251 0.13 0.40 26.93
N GLY A 252 0.80 -0.37 27.78
CA GLY A 252 1.81 -1.34 27.33
C GLY A 252 2.78 -1.73 28.44
N TYR A 253 3.86 -2.37 28.05
CA TYR A 253 4.96 -2.76 28.92
C TYR A 253 6.30 -2.55 28.21
N THR A 254 7.37 -2.54 28.97
CA THR A 254 8.72 -2.47 28.38
C THR A 254 9.26 -3.88 28.14
N GLU A 255 9.76 -4.13 26.93
CA GLU A 255 10.49 -5.33 26.53
C GLU A 255 11.91 -4.94 26.14
N THR A 256 12.87 -5.84 26.30
CA THR A 256 14.26 -5.60 25.95
C THR A 256 14.66 -6.43 24.72
N TYR A 257 15.01 -5.79 23.63
CA TYR A 257 15.50 -6.43 22.39
C TYR A 257 16.97 -6.08 22.17
N ASP A 258 17.82 -7.08 22.12
CA ASP A 258 19.26 -6.92 21.83
C ASP A 258 19.94 -5.83 22.69
N GLY A 259 19.46 -5.65 23.95
CA GLY A 259 19.97 -4.67 24.90
C GLY A 259 19.31 -3.28 24.83
N VAL A 260 18.30 -3.09 23.98
CA VAL A 260 17.51 -1.86 23.88
C VAL A 260 16.16 -2.08 24.58
N ASP A 261 15.84 -1.21 25.52
CA ASP A 261 14.52 -1.19 26.16
C ASP A 261 13.52 -0.47 25.27
N VAL A 262 12.43 -1.18 24.90
CA VAL A 262 11.37 -0.71 24.03
C VAL A 262 10.06 -0.69 24.80
N PHE A 263 9.41 0.46 24.84
CA PHE A 263 8.04 0.54 25.33
C PHE A 263 7.11 0.05 24.22
N GLU A 264 6.56 -1.16 24.42
CA GLU A 264 5.56 -1.77 23.55
C GLU A 264 4.20 -1.13 23.80
N GLY A 265 4.08 0.15 23.42
CA GLY A 265 2.86 0.92 23.58
C GLY A 265 1.79 0.52 22.57
N HIS A 266 0.53 0.57 23.00
CA HIS A 266 -0.62 0.36 22.13
C HIS A 266 -1.75 1.32 22.49
N TYR A 267 -2.64 1.54 21.52
CA TYR A 267 -3.94 2.16 21.70
C TYR A 267 -5.05 1.09 21.69
N THR A 268 -6.26 1.49 22.04
CA THR A 268 -7.43 0.60 22.07
C THR A 268 -8.63 1.25 21.39
N TYR A 269 -9.31 0.49 20.54
CA TYR A 269 -10.57 0.86 19.91
C TYR A 269 -11.54 -0.32 19.99
N ASN A 270 -12.70 -0.15 20.63
CA ASN A 270 -13.70 -1.21 20.80
C ASN A 270 -13.09 -2.54 21.26
N GLU A 271 -12.29 -2.52 22.34
CA GLU A 271 -11.56 -3.66 22.91
C GLU A 271 -10.42 -4.23 22.05
N GLN A 272 -10.21 -3.73 20.84
CA GLN A 272 -9.09 -4.11 19.99
C GLN A 272 -7.87 -3.25 20.30
N LYS A 273 -6.77 -3.88 20.71
CA LYS A 273 -5.48 -3.22 20.95
C LYS A 273 -4.68 -3.19 19.65
N TYR A 274 -3.99 -2.10 19.37
CA TYR A 274 -3.17 -1.92 18.16
C TYR A 274 -2.07 -0.91 18.37
N VAL A 275 -1.00 -1.04 17.58
CA VAL A 275 0.03 -0.01 17.42
C VAL A 275 -0.47 0.98 16.36
N PRO A 276 -0.62 2.28 16.70
CA PRO A 276 -1.15 3.27 15.78
C PRO A 276 -0.16 3.67 14.69
N SER A 277 -0.67 4.12 13.54
CA SER A 277 0.13 4.86 12.56
C SER A 277 0.15 6.36 12.90
N TRP A 278 0.81 7.18 12.10
CA TRP A 278 0.86 8.62 12.37
C TRP A 278 -0.52 9.28 12.26
N GLY A 279 -1.17 9.16 11.09
CA GLY A 279 -2.48 9.76 10.82
C GLY A 279 -3.64 8.77 10.71
N GLY A 280 -3.41 7.49 10.91
CA GLY A 280 -4.46 6.46 10.82
C GLY A 280 -4.82 6.05 9.40
N SER A 281 -3.97 6.32 8.42
CA SER A 281 -4.22 5.97 7.03
C SER A 281 -3.84 4.53 6.70
N MET A 282 -4.55 3.95 5.73
CA MET A 282 -4.24 2.61 5.22
C MET A 282 -2.87 2.56 4.53
N PHE A 283 -2.51 3.64 3.85
CA PHE A 283 -1.22 3.81 3.18
C PHE A 283 -0.06 3.68 4.16
N GLU A 284 -0.02 4.50 5.22
CA GLU A 284 1.05 4.45 6.23
C GLU A 284 1.21 3.06 6.84
N ALA A 285 0.08 2.43 7.11
CA ALA A 285 0.05 1.15 7.81
C ALA A 285 0.48 -0.02 6.93
N LEU A 286 -0.01 -0.11 5.70
CA LEU A 286 0.01 -1.34 4.91
C LEU A 286 0.92 -1.31 3.68
N MET A 287 1.32 -0.13 3.18
CA MET A 287 2.19 -0.07 2.01
C MET A 287 3.50 -0.85 2.21
N PRO A 288 4.20 -0.79 3.36
CA PRO A 288 5.39 -1.61 3.59
C PRO A 288 5.16 -3.11 3.47
N GLY A 289 3.97 -3.60 3.83
CA GLY A 289 3.58 -5.00 3.65
C GLY A 289 3.46 -5.46 2.19
N LEU A 290 3.62 -4.55 1.21
CA LEU A 290 3.73 -4.91 -0.21
C LEU A 290 5.04 -5.61 -0.53
N VAL A 291 6.11 -5.31 0.20
CA VAL A 291 7.45 -5.90 0.03
C VAL A 291 7.93 -6.66 1.26
N LEU A 292 7.54 -6.25 2.47
CA LEU A 292 7.93 -6.92 3.71
C LEU A 292 7.01 -8.09 4.04
N LYS A 293 7.58 -9.24 4.43
CA LYS A 293 6.86 -10.44 4.87
C LYS A 293 6.30 -10.31 6.30
N GLU A 294 5.64 -9.17 6.59
CA GLU A 294 5.10 -8.83 7.90
C GLU A 294 4.04 -9.82 8.39
N LYS A 295 3.19 -10.28 7.48
CA LYS A 295 2.12 -11.25 7.77
C LYS A 295 2.68 -12.62 8.11
N GLU A 296 3.71 -13.04 7.40
CA GLU A 296 4.32 -14.36 7.48
C GLU A 296 5.30 -14.46 8.65
N LEU A 297 6.21 -13.49 8.78
CA LEU A 297 7.30 -13.49 9.77
C LEU A 297 6.87 -12.81 11.08
N GLY A 298 6.12 -11.72 11.02
CA GLY A 298 5.60 -10.97 12.17
C GLY A 298 4.17 -11.34 12.57
N LYS A 299 3.79 -12.61 12.48
CA LYS A 299 2.40 -13.08 12.58
C LYS A 299 1.64 -12.57 13.81
N ASN A 300 2.27 -12.48 14.98
CA ASN A 300 1.66 -12.08 16.25
C ASN A 300 1.93 -10.61 16.60
N ALA A 301 2.67 -9.89 15.77
CA ALA A 301 2.98 -8.48 15.92
C ALA A 301 2.51 -7.70 14.69
N LEU A 302 3.39 -7.36 13.74
CA LEU A 302 3.05 -6.59 12.54
C LEU A 302 1.90 -7.21 11.74
N GLY A 303 1.91 -8.52 11.49
CA GLY A 303 0.83 -9.19 10.75
C GLY A 303 -0.53 -9.11 11.45
N LEU A 304 -0.57 -9.25 12.79
CA LEU A 304 -1.77 -9.05 13.58
C LEU A 304 -2.20 -7.58 13.59
N ASN A 305 -1.24 -6.66 13.72
CA ASN A 305 -1.51 -5.23 13.72
C ASN A 305 -2.08 -4.76 12.38
N ASN A 306 -1.53 -5.22 11.26
CA ASN A 306 -2.06 -4.95 9.92
C ASN A 306 -3.53 -5.41 9.80
N LYS A 307 -3.82 -6.63 10.28
CA LYS A 307 -5.20 -7.14 10.28
C LYS A 307 -6.14 -6.25 11.10
N ARG A 308 -5.72 -5.84 12.31
CA ARG A 308 -6.51 -4.96 13.18
C ARG A 308 -6.70 -3.57 12.59
N HIS A 309 -5.65 -3.01 11.97
CA HIS A 309 -5.76 -1.74 11.28
C HIS A 309 -6.84 -1.78 10.18
N VAL A 310 -6.86 -2.85 9.37
CA VAL A 310 -7.90 -3.06 8.37
C VAL A 310 -9.28 -3.19 9.01
N ASP A 311 -9.43 -4.03 10.04
CA ASP A 311 -10.72 -4.27 10.70
C ASP A 311 -11.27 -2.99 11.33
N ILE A 312 -10.44 -2.26 12.07
CA ILE A 312 -10.82 -1.01 12.72
C ILE A 312 -11.16 0.06 11.68
N GLN A 313 -10.41 0.16 10.60
CA GLN A 313 -10.71 1.15 9.56
C GLN A 313 -12.03 0.85 8.86
N ILE A 314 -12.34 -0.43 8.61
CA ILE A 314 -13.64 -0.83 8.07
C ILE A 314 -14.76 -0.48 9.06
N GLU A 315 -14.63 -0.89 10.33
CA GLU A 315 -15.62 -0.62 11.39
C GLU A 315 -15.83 0.88 11.57
N TYR A 316 -14.76 1.66 11.73
CA TYR A 316 -14.83 3.11 11.88
C TYR A 316 -15.56 3.78 10.71
N ALA A 317 -15.18 3.46 9.47
CA ALA A 317 -15.80 4.06 8.29
C ALA A 317 -17.28 3.68 8.16
N THR A 318 -17.62 2.39 8.33
CA THR A 318 -18.98 1.89 8.05
C THR A 318 -19.94 2.05 9.22
N GLU A 319 -19.51 1.79 10.46
CA GLU A 319 -20.38 1.77 11.64
C GLU A 319 -20.41 3.13 12.34
N GLU A 320 -19.25 3.79 12.51
CA GLU A 320 -19.18 5.06 13.24
C GLU A 320 -19.47 6.24 12.33
N MET A 321 -18.82 6.31 11.16
CA MET A 321 -19.00 7.41 10.21
C MET A 321 -20.21 7.23 9.28
N GLY A 322 -20.77 6.01 9.22
CA GLY A 322 -21.91 5.67 8.35
C GLY A 322 -21.59 5.77 6.87
N TYR A 323 -20.34 5.54 6.48
CA TYR A 323 -19.92 5.57 5.07
C TYR A 323 -20.35 4.30 4.35
N SER A 324 -20.76 4.43 3.09
CA SER A 324 -21.12 3.29 2.25
C SER A 324 -19.93 2.52 1.67
N ALA A 325 -18.73 3.12 1.73
CA ALA A 325 -17.47 2.51 1.36
C ALA A 325 -16.38 2.91 2.37
N TRP A 326 -15.26 2.19 2.36
CA TRP A 326 -14.16 2.38 3.28
C TRP A 326 -12.81 2.45 2.54
N GLY A 327 -11.75 2.80 3.25
CA GLY A 327 -10.40 2.95 2.74
C GLY A 327 -9.95 4.40 2.86
N LEU A 328 -9.66 4.82 4.11
CA LEU A 328 -9.20 6.17 4.41
C LEU A 328 -7.67 6.22 4.24
N SER A 329 -7.21 7.09 3.35
CA SER A 329 -5.81 7.23 2.97
C SER A 329 -5.59 8.61 2.35
N PRO A 330 -4.36 9.17 2.30
CA PRO A 330 -4.06 10.37 1.54
C PRO A 330 -4.60 10.28 0.12
N ALA A 331 -5.15 11.37 -0.38
CA ALA A 331 -5.89 11.36 -1.63
C ALA A 331 -5.88 12.70 -2.37
N ALA A 332 -5.90 12.63 -3.69
CA ALA A 332 -6.28 13.77 -4.49
C ALA A 332 -7.74 14.13 -4.27
N THR A 333 -8.01 15.40 -4.18
CA THR A 333 -9.35 15.99 -4.21
C THR A 333 -9.47 16.85 -5.49
N PRO A 334 -10.66 17.35 -5.85
CA PRO A 334 -10.79 18.19 -7.05
C PRO A 334 -9.81 19.35 -7.09
N ASP A 335 -9.50 19.96 -5.94
CA ASP A 335 -8.70 21.16 -5.85
C ASP A 335 -7.29 20.95 -5.31
N ASN A 336 -7.00 19.82 -4.63
CA ASN A 336 -5.76 19.62 -3.89
C ASN A 336 -5.40 18.13 -3.72
N TYR A 337 -4.37 17.87 -2.93
CA TYR A 337 -4.06 16.58 -2.32
C TYR A 337 -4.11 16.75 -0.80
N SER A 338 -4.76 15.84 -0.09
CA SER A 338 -4.96 15.94 1.35
C SER A 338 -4.81 14.60 2.04
N GLU A 339 -4.46 14.67 3.32
CA GLU A 339 -4.23 13.51 4.16
C GLU A 339 -5.51 13.11 4.87
N PHE A 340 -6.02 11.90 4.57
CA PHE A 340 -7.18 11.31 5.20
C PHE A 340 -6.78 10.03 5.94
N GLY A 341 -7.38 9.81 7.11
CA GLY A 341 -7.13 8.64 7.94
C GLY A 341 -8.28 8.37 8.90
N ALA A 342 -8.29 7.20 9.50
CA ALA A 342 -9.20 6.87 10.59
C ALA A 342 -8.67 7.46 11.89
N THR A 343 -9.31 8.47 12.42
CA THR A 343 -8.88 9.19 13.63
C THR A 343 -8.47 8.28 14.79
N PRO A 344 -9.22 7.21 15.15
CA PRO A 344 -8.80 6.35 16.24
C PRO A 344 -7.46 5.65 15.98
N LEU A 345 -7.09 5.38 14.71
CA LEU A 345 -5.87 4.67 14.34
C LEU A 345 -4.62 5.57 14.27
N GLY A 346 -4.77 6.88 14.39
CA GLY A 346 -3.67 7.84 14.32
C GLY A 346 -3.11 8.23 15.67
N MET A 347 -1.79 8.41 15.75
CA MET A 347 -1.13 9.03 16.91
C MET A 347 -1.44 10.52 17.00
N SER A 348 -1.50 11.19 15.87
CA SER A 348 -1.83 12.60 15.74
C SER A 348 -3.04 12.76 14.86
N GLY A 349 -3.89 13.71 15.21
CA GLY A 349 -5.05 13.99 14.38
C GLY A 349 -4.64 14.83 13.17
N TYR A 350 -4.10 14.22 12.14
CA TYR A 350 -4.29 14.83 10.85
C TYR A 350 -5.33 14.04 10.09
N SER A 351 -6.44 14.54 9.88
CA SER A 351 -7.30 14.13 8.79
C SER A 351 -7.92 15.39 8.29
N ALA A 352 -7.74 15.63 7.01
CA ALA A 352 -8.53 16.62 6.33
C ALA A 352 -10.02 16.32 6.57
N GLU A 353 -10.82 17.33 6.78
CA GLU A 353 -12.26 17.16 6.87
C GLU A 353 -12.81 16.68 5.54
N GLY A 354 -13.58 15.61 5.54
CA GLY A 354 -14.22 15.09 4.35
C GLY A 354 -14.52 13.59 4.46
N ALA A 355 -15.52 13.16 3.70
CA ALA A 355 -15.89 11.75 3.62
C ALA A 355 -15.21 11.09 2.40
N ILE A 356 -13.89 11.23 2.32
CA ILE A 356 -13.08 10.77 1.20
C ILE A 356 -12.59 9.35 1.49
N VAL A 357 -12.81 8.46 0.53
CA VAL A 357 -12.26 7.10 0.52
C VAL A 357 -11.49 6.86 -0.78
N THR A 358 -10.49 5.99 -0.72
CA THR A 358 -9.59 5.73 -1.83
C THR A 358 -9.60 4.25 -2.23
N PRO A 359 -9.61 3.93 -3.52
CA PRO A 359 -9.53 2.56 -4.00
C PRO A 359 -8.18 1.88 -3.68
N HIS A 360 -7.05 2.58 -3.73
CA HIS A 360 -5.74 1.98 -3.41
C HIS A 360 -5.70 1.45 -1.98
N ALA A 361 -6.28 2.15 -1.01
CA ALA A 361 -6.42 1.67 0.36
C ALA A 361 -7.22 0.37 0.45
N THR A 362 -8.23 0.20 -0.42
CA THR A 362 -8.98 -1.06 -0.52
C THR A 362 -8.08 -2.20 -1.00
N PHE A 363 -7.24 -1.98 -2.00
CA PHE A 363 -6.33 -3.02 -2.52
C PHE A 363 -5.25 -3.41 -1.50
N LEU A 364 -4.72 -2.48 -0.72
CA LEU A 364 -3.77 -2.76 0.36
C LEU A 364 -4.33 -3.75 1.40
N ALA A 365 -5.65 -3.81 1.58
CA ALA A 365 -6.31 -4.74 2.50
C ALA A 365 -6.53 -6.15 1.94
N LEU A 366 -6.12 -6.46 0.70
CA LEU A 366 -6.37 -7.76 0.04
C LEU A 366 -5.86 -8.96 0.85
N ASP A 367 -4.71 -8.86 1.46
CA ASP A 367 -4.10 -9.93 2.26
C ASP A 367 -4.87 -10.23 3.56
N TYR A 368 -5.66 -9.29 4.05
CA TYR A 368 -6.30 -9.34 5.37
C TYR A 368 -7.82 -9.46 5.34
N ALA A 369 -8.47 -8.89 4.33
CA ALA A 369 -9.92 -8.81 4.23
C ALA A 369 -10.46 -8.97 2.79
N PRO A 370 -10.10 -10.03 2.03
CA PRO A 370 -10.43 -10.14 0.60
C PRO A 370 -11.94 -10.15 0.29
N LYS A 371 -12.79 -10.59 1.22
CA LYS A 371 -14.24 -10.57 1.03
C LYS A 371 -14.81 -9.15 1.14
N GLU A 372 -14.31 -8.39 2.08
CA GLU A 372 -14.67 -6.99 2.31
C GLU A 372 -14.16 -6.12 1.15
N VAL A 373 -12.93 -6.38 0.68
CA VAL A 373 -12.35 -5.78 -0.53
C VAL A 373 -13.26 -6.00 -1.74
N TYR A 374 -13.67 -7.24 -1.99
CA TYR A 374 -14.58 -7.54 -3.10
C TYR A 374 -15.87 -6.70 -3.08
N LYS A 375 -16.49 -6.57 -1.89
CA LYS A 375 -17.71 -5.78 -1.70
C LYS A 375 -17.44 -4.29 -1.91
N ASN A 376 -16.36 -3.79 -1.32
CA ASN A 376 -15.99 -2.38 -1.39
C ASN A 376 -15.69 -1.93 -2.82
N LEU A 377 -14.92 -2.72 -3.57
CA LEU A 377 -14.65 -2.46 -4.99
C LEU A 377 -15.92 -2.39 -5.85
N LYS A 378 -16.94 -3.19 -5.51
CA LYS A 378 -18.24 -3.09 -6.17
C LYS A 378 -18.91 -1.76 -5.84
N THR A 379 -18.98 -1.38 -4.59
CA THR A 379 -19.54 -0.10 -4.14
C THR A 379 -18.81 1.09 -4.80
N LEU A 380 -17.48 1.06 -4.86
CA LEU A 380 -16.70 2.10 -5.52
C LEU A 380 -16.99 2.18 -7.03
N LYS A 381 -17.23 1.04 -7.70
CA LYS A 381 -17.68 1.04 -9.10
C LYS A 381 -19.08 1.63 -9.27
N ASP A 382 -19.97 1.38 -8.32
CA ASP A 382 -21.33 1.93 -8.33
C ASP A 382 -21.33 3.47 -8.18
N PHE A 383 -20.31 4.06 -7.53
CA PHE A 383 -20.02 5.50 -7.54
C PHE A 383 -19.47 6.03 -8.87
N GLY A 384 -19.10 5.16 -9.81
CA GLY A 384 -18.43 5.57 -11.04
C GLY A 384 -16.90 5.77 -10.92
N ALA A 385 -16.30 5.30 -9.84
CA ALA A 385 -14.87 5.45 -9.58
C ALA A 385 -13.97 4.53 -10.44
N TYR A 386 -14.47 3.90 -11.49
CA TYR A 386 -13.74 2.97 -12.34
C TYR A 386 -13.73 3.42 -13.79
N GLY A 387 -12.56 3.89 -14.26
CA GLY A 387 -12.39 4.51 -15.57
C GLY A 387 -11.49 3.75 -16.55
N LYS A 388 -10.78 4.50 -17.42
CA LYS A 388 -9.91 3.97 -18.47
C LYS A 388 -8.71 3.22 -17.86
N TYR A 389 -8.08 3.78 -16.84
CA TYR A 389 -6.86 3.27 -16.22
C TYR A 389 -7.10 2.59 -14.87
N GLY A 390 -8.20 1.84 -14.75
CA GLY A 390 -8.60 1.23 -13.49
C GLY A 390 -9.40 2.18 -12.61
N PHE A 391 -9.16 2.17 -11.31
CA PHE A 391 -9.84 3.06 -10.39
C PHE A 391 -9.23 4.45 -10.38
N TYR A 392 -10.10 5.47 -10.31
CA TYR A 392 -9.71 6.82 -9.97
C TYR A 392 -9.24 6.92 -8.53
N ASP A 393 -8.57 8.00 -8.18
CA ASP A 393 -7.93 8.22 -6.90
C ASP A 393 -8.89 8.17 -5.70
N SER A 394 -9.96 8.98 -5.74
CA SER A 394 -10.83 9.11 -4.57
C SER A 394 -12.31 9.30 -4.88
N VAL A 395 -13.13 9.03 -3.87
CA VAL A 395 -14.57 9.25 -3.86
C VAL A 395 -15.00 9.94 -2.57
N ASN A 396 -15.76 11.01 -2.69
CA ASN A 396 -16.52 11.55 -1.56
C ASN A 396 -17.81 10.76 -1.40
N VAL A 397 -17.88 9.86 -0.42
CA VAL A 397 -19.01 8.94 -0.23
C VAL A 397 -20.29 9.58 0.25
N LYS A 398 -20.25 10.85 0.69
CA LYS A 398 -21.44 11.62 1.07
C LYS A 398 -22.05 12.37 -0.10
N THR A 399 -21.24 12.93 -0.99
CA THR A 399 -21.70 13.69 -2.16
C THR A 399 -21.81 12.84 -3.41
N GLY A 400 -21.08 11.72 -3.48
CA GLY A 400 -20.93 10.89 -4.66
C GLY A 400 -19.92 11.44 -5.68
N GLU A 401 -19.20 12.51 -5.35
CA GLU A 401 -18.21 13.10 -6.21
C GLU A 401 -16.96 12.21 -6.33
N VAL A 402 -16.53 11.96 -7.56
CA VAL A 402 -15.32 11.18 -7.88
C VAL A 402 -14.22 12.13 -8.34
N THR A 403 -13.08 12.10 -7.69
CA THR A 403 -11.89 12.81 -8.16
C THR A 403 -11.25 12.02 -9.29
N GLN A 404 -11.46 12.47 -10.52
CA GLN A 404 -10.95 11.82 -11.72
C GLN A 404 -9.45 12.10 -11.92
N ALA A 405 -8.66 11.54 -11.02
CA ALA A 405 -7.19 11.54 -11.07
C ALA A 405 -6.68 10.11 -11.02
N TYR A 406 -5.47 9.89 -11.51
CA TYR A 406 -4.70 8.67 -11.37
C TYR A 406 -3.30 9.07 -10.95
N LEU A 407 -2.79 8.51 -9.88
CA LEU A 407 -1.45 8.75 -9.37
C LEU A 407 -0.59 7.51 -9.59
N ALA A 408 0.65 7.67 -10.02
CA ALA A 408 1.58 6.56 -10.23
C ALA A 408 1.73 5.70 -8.97
N LEU A 409 1.85 6.35 -7.82
CA LEU A 409 1.91 5.71 -6.52
C LEU A 409 0.71 4.79 -6.25
N ASP A 410 -0.51 5.29 -6.45
CA ASP A 410 -1.76 4.57 -6.14
C ASP A 410 -2.02 3.42 -7.10
N GLN A 411 -1.74 3.65 -8.40
CA GLN A 411 -1.80 2.59 -9.41
C GLN A 411 -0.75 1.52 -9.09
N GLY A 412 0.44 1.92 -8.66
CA GLY A 412 1.52 1.04 -8.25
C GLY A 412 1.14 0.17 -7.04
N MET A 413 0.66 0.78 -5.96
CA MET A 413 0.19 0.05 -4.79
C MET A 413 -0.90 -0.97 -5.15
N SER A 414 -1.85 -0.56 -6.00
CA SER A 414 -2.93 -1.43 -6.46
C SER A 414 -2.41 -2.62 -7.26
N MET A 415 -1.46 -2.40 -8.19
CA MET A 415 -0.85 -3.45 -9.00
C MET A 415 -0.11 -4.47 -8.14
N VAL A 416 0.77 -4.00 -7.25
CA VAL A 416 1.60 -4.84 -6.38
C VAL A 416 0.74 -5.65 -5.40
N ALA A 417 -0.28 -5.01 -4.78
CA ALA A 417 -1.20 -5.70 -3.88
C ALA A 417 -1.99 -6.82 -4.59
N ILE A 418 -2.44 -6.56 -5.83
CA ILE A 418 -3.15 -7.56 -6.63
C ILE A 418 -2.22 -8.71 -7.03
N ALA A 419 -0.99 -8.42 -7.47
CA ALA A 419 -0.02 -9.45 -7.84
C ALA A 419 0.33 -10.33 -6.64
N ASN A 420 0.63 -9.75 -5.48
CA ASN A 420 0.87 -10.50 -4.26
C ASN A 420 -0.32 -11.40 -3.88
N TYR A 421 -1.55 -10.93 -4.04
CA TYR A 421 -2.74 -11.73 -3.75
C TYR A 421 -2.97 -12.88 -4.75
N LEU A 422 -2.68 -12.67 -6.03
CA LEU A 422 -2.93 -13.65 -7.09
C LEU A 422 -1.83 -14.71 -7.19
N GLU A 423 -0.58 -14.33 -6.90
CA GLU A 423 0.64 -15.13 -7.07
C GLU A 423 1.35 -15.33 -5.70
N ASP A 424 0.55 -15.50 -4.63
CA ASP A 424 0.97 -15.95 -3.29
C ASP A 424 2.16 -15.15 -2.69
N GLY A 425 2.26 -13.84 -2.95
CA GLY A 425 3.28 -12.96 -2.38
C GLY A 425 4.54 -12.79 -3.23
N ILE A 426 4.43 -12.95 -4.54
CA ILE A 426 5.57 -12.99 -5.47
C ILE A 426 6.50 -11.77 -5.36
N ILE A 427 5.97 -10.56 -5.19
CA ILE A 427 6.80 -9.35 -5.05
C ILE A 427 7.57 -9.35 -3.72
N LYS A 428 6.94 -9.81 -2.63
CA LYS A 428 7.61 -10.04 -1.35
C LYS A 428 8.71 -11.09 -1.47
N ASP A 429 8.46 -12.15 -2.24
CA ASP A 429 9.44 -13.21 -2.44
C ASP A 429 10.67 -12.70 -3.20
N TYR A 430 10.51 -11.91 -4.25
CA TYR A 430 11.64 -11.27 -4.93
C TYR A 430 12.41 -10.35 -3.99
N PHE A 431 11.74 -9.49 -3.23
CA PHE A 431 12.41 -8.60 -2.28
C PHE A 431 13.23 -9.37 -1.24
N HIS A 432 12.69 -10.46 -0.69
CA HIS A 432 13.34 -11.29 0.34
C HIS A 432 14.31 -12.36 -0.22
N GLN A 433 14.46 -12.49 -1.55
CA GLN A 433 15.53 -13.27 -2.17
C GLN A 433 16.86 -12.52 -2.13
N ASP A 434 16.84 -11.20 -2.14
CA ASP A 434 18.01 -10.35 -1.97
C ASP A 434 18.52 -10.37 -0.53
N GLU A 435 19.86 -10.26 -0.35
CA GLU A 435 20.45 -10.23 0.98
C GLU A 435 19.98 -9.02 1.80
N ILE A 436 19.76 -7.86 1.15
CA ILE A 436 19.23 -6.65 1.81
C ILE A 436 17.83 -6.90 2.37
N GLY A 437 16.97 -7.58 1.62
CA GLY A 437 15.62 -7.94 2.09
C GLY A 437 15.64 -9.05 3.13
N LYS A 438 16.61 -9.96 3.09
CA LYS A 438 16.69 -11.15 3.93
C LYS A 438 17.35 -10.90 5.28
N ASN A 439 18.44 -10.11 5.31
CA ASN A 439 19.24 -9.90 6.51
C ASN A 439 18.42 -9.43 7.72
N PRO A 440 17.47 -8.47 7.60
CA PRO A 440 16.70 -8.00 8.76
C PRO A 440 15.47 -8.86 9.12
N GLU A 441 15.23 -10.01 8.51
CA GLU A 441 14.02 -10.84 8.78
C GLU A 441 13.86 -11.19 10.26
N GLU A 442 14.96 -11.34 11.00
CA GLU A 442 14.91 -11.63 12.44
C GLU A 442 14.25 -10.49 13.24
N LEU A 443 14.33 -9.24 12.77
CA LEU A 443 13.64 -8.11 13.39
C LEU A 443 12.13 -8.30 13.35
N LEU A 444 11.60 -8.75 12.19
CA LEU A 444 10.16 -9.02 12.03
C LEU A 444 9.69 -10.17 12.93
N LYS A 445 10.55 -11.19 13.15
CA LYS A 445 10.23 -12.37 13.96
C LYS A 445 10.30 -12.08 15.46
N LYS A 446 11.26 -11.23 15.89
CA LYS A 446 11.46 -10.86 17.29
C LYS A 446 10.42 -9.89 17.82
N GLU A 447 9.82 -9.07 16.96
CA GLU A 447 8.81 -8.08 17.33
C GLU A 447 7.59 -8.73 18.01
N THR A 448 7.16 -8.23 19.16
CA THR A 448 6.10 -8.89 19.94
C THR A 448 4.86 -8.04 20.18
N PHE A 449 4.89 -6.76 20.04
CA PHE A 449 3.80 -5.83 20.36
C PHE A 449 2.91 -6.21 21.57
N SER A 450 2.51 -5.27 22.39
CA SER A 450 1.63 -5.52 23.53
C SER A 450 0.14 -5.58 23.16
N ILE A 451 -0.16 -6.16 22.00
CA ILE A 451 -1.53 -6.17 21.45
C ILE A 451 -2.21 -7.55 21.53
N ASN A 452 -1.55 -8.57 22.04
CA ASN A 452 -2.10 -9.92 22.20
C ASN A 452 -3.03 -10.05 23.39
#